data_a0c293890506079558f2cdc167fb87d7
#
_entry.id   a0c293890506079558f2cdc167fb87d7
#
_cell.length_a   1.000
_cell.length_b   1.000
_cell.length_c   1.000
_cell.angle_alpha   90.00
_cell.angle_beta   90.00
_cell.angle_gamma   90.00
#
_symmetry.space_group_name_H-M   'P 1'
#
loop_
_entity.id
_entity.type
_entity.pdbx_description
1 polymer ?
#
loop_
_entity_poly.entity_id
_entity_poly.type
_entity_poly.pdbx_seq_one_letter_code
_entity_poly.pdbx_strand_id
1 'polypeptide(L)'
;MKDHLIGSVPAHLVDAARPTLTAHEGLVADYNIAVWLHLPDACDLLVSLVVSYLDGGRQREVAVDHGRIDRQQRILLSGIARLPVRQKVENMQVRLKSATAFSRLVVEEFFVQAVEQENRSQQVSEA
;
A
#
# COMPACT_ATOMS: atom_id res chain seq x y z
N MET A 1 -15.25 -7.85 9.07
CA MET A 1 -14.63 -7.02 8.03
C MET A 1 -14.26 -7.88 6.84
N LYS A 2 -14.56 -7.43 5.65
CA LYS A 2 -14.26 -8.16 4.42
C LYS A 2 -12.92 -7.69 3.86
N ASP A 3 -12.20 -8.61 3.22
CA ASP A 3 -10.83 -8.41 2.75
C ASP A 3 -10.74 -8.92 1.31
N HIS A 4 -10.32 -8.05 0.40
CA HIS A 4 -10.21 -8.35 -1.03
C HIS A 4 -8.81 -8.05 -1.51
N LEU A 5 -8.20 -8.98 -2.23
CA LEU A 5 -6.89 -8.76 -2.85
C LEU A 5 -7.04 -7.80 -4.04
N ILE A 6 -6.29 -6.70 -4.02
CA ILE A 6 -6.18 -5.81 -5.17
C ILE A 6 -5.08 -6.34 -6.10
N GLY A 7 -3.92 -6.64 -5.56
CA GLY A 7 -2.83 -7.19 -6.35
C GLY A 7 -1.62 -7.53 -5.51
N SER A 8 -0.77 -8.38 -6.06
CA SER A 8 0.52 -8.73 -5.46
C SER A 8 1.60 -7.83 -6.06
N VAL A 9 2.54 -7.40 -5.23
CA VAL A 9 3.65 -6.55 -5.68
C VAL A 9 4.78 -7.46 -6.14
N PRO A 10 5.26 -7.31 -7.40
CA PRO A 10 6.37 -8.13 -7.89
C PRO A 10 7.63 -7.96 -7.02
N ALA A 11 8.40 -9.03 -6.90
CA ALA A 11 9.57 -9.04 -6.04
C ALA A 11 10.58 -7.94 -6.40
N HIS A 12 10.77 -7.64 -7.69
CA HIS A 12 11.72 -6.60 -8.10
C HIS A 12 11.30 -5.21 -7.63
N LEU A 13 10.00 -4.94 -7.53
CA LEU A 13 9.51 -3.67 -6.98
C LEU A 13 9.65 -3.63 -5.45
N VAL A 14 9.41 -4.77 -4.79
CA VAL A 14 9.60 -4.87 -3.35
C VAL A 14 11.06 -4.64 -2.98
N ASP A 15 11.97 -5.29 -3.72
CA ASP A 15 13.40 -5.23 -3.43
C ASP A 15 14.04 -3.90 -3.84
N ALA A 16 13.34 -3.08 -4.61
CA ALA A 16 13.84 -1.75 -4.98
C ALA A 16 13.89 -0.78 -3.81
N ALA A 17 13.10 -1.00 -2.77
CA ALA A 17 13.13 -0.15 -1.58
C ALA A 17 14.29 -0.55 -0.69
N ARG A 18 15.01 0.46 -0.18
CA ARG A 18 16.08 0.25 0.78
C ARG A 18 15.58 0.66 2.16
N PRO A 19 15.57 -0.25 3.13
CA PRO A 19 15.14 0.12 4.47
C PRO A 19 16.01 1.23 5.04
N THR A 20 15.36 2.21 5.67
CA THR A 20 16.00 3.37 6.25
C THR A 20 15.74 3.40 7.74
N LEU A 21 16.77 3.67 8.54
CA LEU A 21 16.63 3.76 9.98
C LEU A 21 15.95 5.08 10.37
N THR A 22 14.91 4.98 11.18
CA THR A 22 14.19 6.13 11.71
C THR A 22 14.37 6.23 13.22
N ALA A 23 14.13 7.43 13.76
CA ALA A 23 14.33 7.67 15.20
C ALA A 23 13.34 6.91 16.09
N HIS A 24 12.13 6.65 15.61
CA HIS A 24 11.06 6.08 16.43
C HIS A 24 10.57 4.71 15.97
N GLU A 25 10.75 4.38 14.72
CA GLU A 25 10.16 3.16 14.14
C GLU A 25 11.18 2.09 13.79
N GLY A 26 12.47 2.36 13.96
CA GLY A 26 13.53 1.46 13.52
C GLY A 26 13.71 1.51 12.01
N LEU A 27 13.99 0.37 11.40
CA LEU A 27 14.12 0.27 9.95
C LEU A 27 12.74 0.25 9.30
N VAL A 28 12.57 1.07 8.28
CA VAL A 28 11.33 1.13 7.52
C VAL A 28 11.63 1.12 6.02
N ALA A 29 10.76 0.49 5.26
CA ALA A 29 10.76 0.53 3.79
C ALA A 29 9.50 1.28 3.34
N ASP A 30 9.67 2.32 2.53
CA ASP A 30 8.59 3.18 2.10
C ASP A 30 8.25 2.95 0.63
N TYR A 31 6.96 2.84 0.33
CA TYR A 31 6.44 2.64 -1.02
C TYR A 31 5.32 3.63 -1.30
N ASN A 32 5.36 4.25 -2.46
CA ASN A 32 4.21 5.01 -2.97
C ASN A 32 3.22 4.03 -3.57
N ILE A 33 1.96 4.12 -3.16
CA ILE A 33 0.89 3.26 -3.64
C ILE A 33 -0.27 4.12 -4.09
N ALA A 34 -0.83 3.80 -5.25
CA ALA A 34 -2.04 4.43 -5.74
C ALA A 34 -2.87 3.39 -6.48
N VAL A 35 -4.16 3.37 -6.20
CA VAL A 35 -5.09 2.47 -6.87
C VAL A 35 -6.35 3.23 -7.25
N TRP A 36 -6.80 3.04 -8.49
CA TRP A 36 -8.12 3.45 -8.95
C TRP A 36 -9.01 2.23 -8.97
N LEU A 37 -10.11 2.30 -8.24
CA LEU A 37 -11.03 1.19 -8.06
C LEU A 37 -12.43 1.59 -8.51
N HIS A 38 -13.15 0.63 -9.08
CA HIS A 38 -14.55 0.74 -9.40
C HIS A 38 -15.28 -0.43 -8.74
N LEU A 39 -16.28 -0.11 -7.93
CA LEU A 39 -17.11 -1.09 -7.23
C LEU A 39 -18.56 -0.89 -7.68
N PRO A 40 -19.00 -1.55 -8.79
CA PRO A 40 -20.29 -1.24 -9.40
C PRO A 40 -21.50 -1.46 -8.51
N ASP A 41 -21.37 -2.37 -7.53
CA ASP A 41 -22.49 -2.73 -6.65
C ASP A 41 -22.40 -2.08 -5.27
N ALA A 42 -21.39 -1.23 -5.05
CA ALA A 42 -21.20 -0.57 -3.77
C ALA A 42 -21.74 0.85 -3.81
N CYS A 43 -22.34 1.28 -2.71
CA CYS A 43 -22.82 2.64 -2.54
C CYS A 43 -22.63 3.02 -1.09
N ASP A 44 -22.03 4.19 -0.85
CA ASP A 44 -21.83 4.73 0.49
C ASP A 44 -21.08 3.76 1.40
N LEU A 45 -20.03 3.17 0.88
CA LEU A 45 -19.23 2.14 1.56
C LEU A 45 -17.90 2.71 2.00
N LEU A 46 -17.57 2.53 3.27
CA LEU A 46 -16.23 2.87 3.79
C LEU A 46 -15.26 1.73 3.45
N VAL A 47 -14.13 2.10 2.89
CA VAL A 47 -13.08 1.15 2.51
C VAL A 47 -11.72 1.63 3.00
N SER A 48 -10.82 0.68 3.24
CA SER A 48 -9.45 0.95 3.65
C SER A 48 -8.49 0.22 2.74
N LEU A 49 -7.45 0.93 2.30
CA LEU A 49 -6.36 0.37 1.54
C LEU A 49 -5.27 -0.05 2.51
N VAL A 50 -4.89 -1.31 2.47
CA VAL A 50 -3.87 -1.84 3.38
C VAL A 50 -2.83 -2.61 2.58
N VAL A 51 -1.63 -2.69 3.15
CA VAL A 51 -0.55 -3.52 2.63
C VAL A 51 -0.26 -4.61 3.63
N SER A 52 -0.27 -5.86 3.17
CA SER A 52 0.16 -7.01 3.95
C SER A 52 1.49 -7.52 3.41
N TYR A 53 2.33 -8.02 4.28
CA TYR A 53 3.65 -8.53 3.89
C TYR A 53 4.17 -9.50 4.94
N LEU A 54 5.17 -10.28 4.57
CA LEU A 54 5.92 -11.11 5.49
C LEU A 54 7.24 -10.42 5.82
N ASP A 55 7.60 -10.44 7.09
CA ASP A 55 8.87 -9.92 7.59
C ASP A 55 9.56 -11.03 8.37
N GLY A 56 10.51 -11.71 7.73
CA GLY A 56 11.14 -12.88 8.31
C GLY A 56 10.17 -14.01 8.59
N GLY A 57 9.16 -14.17 7.75
CA GLY A 57 8.12 -15.18 7.92
C GLY A 57 6.96 -14.76 8.81
N ARG A 58 7.03 -13.57 9.41
CA ARG A 58 5.97 -13.04 10.25
C ARG A 58 5.03 -12.16 9.42
N GLN A 59 3.73 -12.44 9.49
CA GLN A 59 2.72 -11.64 8.79
C GLN A 59 2.54 -10.29 9.46
N ARG A 60 2.60 -9.22 8.65
CA ARG A 60 2.36 -7.85 9.11
C ARG A 60 1.41 -7.14 8.14
N GLU A 61 0.80 -6.07 8.64
CA GLU A 61 -0.13 -5.27 7.85
C GLU A 61 -0.04 -3.81 8.28
N VAL A 62 -0.09 -2.91 7.31
CA VAL A 62 -0.16 -1.46 7.57
C VAL A 62 -1.28 -0.85 6.74
N ALA A 63 -1.95 0.15 7.30
CA ALA A 63 -2.95 0.92 6.59
C ALA A 63 -2.25 2.02 5.78
N VAL A 64 -2.75 2.27 4.56
CA VAL A 64 -2.20 3.28 3.66
C VAL A 64 -3.16 4.45 3.51
N ASP A 65 -4.43 4.15 3.26
CA ASP A 65 -5.44 5.17 3.00
C ASP A 65 -6.82 4.61 3.29
N HIS A 66 -7.80 5.48 3.42
CA HIS A 66 -9.18 5.08 3.57
C HIS A 66 -10.09 6.15 2.96
N GLY A 67 -11.28 5.75 2.59
CA GLY A 67 -12.23 6.65 1.98
C GLY A 67 -13.61 6.05 1.90
N ARG A 68 -14.53 6.82 1.34
CA ARG A 68 -15.92 6.41 1.16
C ARG A 68 -16.23 6.37 -0.33
N ILE A 69 -16.83 5.29 -0.78
CA ILE A 69 -17.27 5.15 -2.16
C ILE A 69 -18.56 5.94 -2.33
N ASP A 70 -18.56 6.82 -3.33
CA ASP A 70 -19.65 7.71 -3.62
C ASP A 70 -20.62 7.13 -4.68
N ARG A 71 -21.47 8.00 -5.22
CA ARG A 71 -22.46 7.61 -6.22
C ARG A 71 -21.84 7.14 -7.54
N GLN A 72 -20.64 7.58 -7.85
CA GLN A 72 -19.93 7.17 -9.07
C GLN A 72 -19.31 5.79 -8.91
N GLN A 73 -19.27 5.26 -7.69
CA GLN A 73 -18.76 3.92 -7.39
C GLN A 73 -17.29 3.74 -7.75
N ARG A 74 -16.56 4.84 -7.82
CA ARG A 74 -15.13 4.87 -8.08
C ARG A 74 -14.42 5.58 -6.95
N ILE A 75 -13.19 5.15 -6.70
CA ILE A 75 -12.37 5.77 -5.67
C ILE A 75 -10.89 5.67 -6.03
N LEU A 76 -10.18 6.76 -5.79
CA LEU A 76 -8.72 6.77 -5.78
C LEU A 76 -8.28 6.67 -4.34
N LEU A 77 -7.50 5.64 -4.03
CA LEU A 77 -6.83 5.50 -2.73
C LEU A 77 -5.33 5.55 -2.97
N SER A 78 -4.63 6.37 -2.20
CA SER A 78 -3.20 6.55 -2.41
C SER A 78 -2.53 7.01 -1.13
N GLY A 79 -1.24 6.74 -1.03
CA GLY A 79 -0.44 7.17 0.10
C GLY A 79 0.90 6.49 0.11
N ILE A 80 1.66 6.75 1.17
CA ILE A 80 2.93 6.10 1.39
C ILE A 80 2.72 4.97 2.40
N ALA A 81 3.03 3.75 1.96
CA ALA A 81 3.06 2.59 2.85
C ALA A 81 4.43 2.55 3.52
N ARG A 82 4.46 2.80 4.82
CA ARG A 82 5.69 2.71 5.60
C ARG A 82 5.71 1.38 6.34
N LEU A 83 6.56 0.47 5.87
CA LEU A 83 6.61 -0.89 6.37
C LEU A 83 7.76 -1.04 7.37
N PRO A 84 7.46 -1.24 8.67
CA PRO A 84 8.52 -1.63 9.61
C PRO A 84 9.15 -2.94 9.19
N VAL A 85 10.48 -3.02 9.21
CA VAL A 85 11.23 -4.18 8.73
C VAL A 85 12.24 -4.61 9.78
N ARG A 86 12.20 -5.87 10.18
CA ARG A 86 13.25 -6.44 11.03
C ARG A 86 14.22 -7.30 10.23
N GLN A 87 13.70 -8.01 9.24
CA GLN A 87 14.51 -8.89 8.41
C GLN A 87 14.41 -8.52 6.94
N LYS A 88 13.28 -8.82 6.30
CA LYS A 88 13.10 -8.55 4.88
C LYS A 88 11.61 -8.56 4.54
N VAL A 89 11.19 -7.60 3.71
CA VAL A 89 9.82 -7.57 3.19
C VAL A 89 9.70 -8.62 2.07
N GLU A 90 8.74 -9.51 2.21
CA GLU A 90 8.42 -10.54 1.23
C GLU A 90 6.91 -10.66 1.07
N ASN A 91 6.46 -11.19 -0.07
CA ASN A 91 5.03 -11.43 -0.35
C ASN A 91 4.16 -10.21 -0.06
N MET A 92 4.60 -9.05 -0.57
CA MET A 92 3.86 -7.82 -0.39
C MET A 92 2.60 -7.84 -1.25
N GLN A 93 1.45 -7.59 -0.61
CA GLN A 93 0.16 -7.56 -1.28
C GLN A 93 -0.58 -6.29 -0.90
N VAL A 94 -1.32 -5.73 -1.85
CA VAL A 94 -2.19 -4.59 -1.61
C VAL A 94 -3.62 -5.12 -1.57
N ARG A 95 -4.33 -4.77 -0.50
CA ARG A 95 -5.65 -5.32 -0.20
C ARG A 95 -6.63 -4.20 0.12
N LEU A 96 -7.90 -4.47 -0.14
CA LEU A 96 -8.98 -3.55 0.21
C LEU A 96 -9.82 -4.19 1.31
N LYS A 97 -10.03 -3.45 2.39
CA LYS A 97 -10.90 -3.89 3.49
C LYS A 97 -12.15 -3.02 3.55
N SER A 98 -13.28 -3.66 3.83
CA SER A 98 -14.56 -2.98 3.97
C SER A 98 -15.36 -3.58 5.13
N ALA A 99 -16.25 -2.78 5.72
CA ALA A 99 -17.10 -3.24 6.81
C ALA A 99 -18.14 -4.25 6.33
N THR A 100 -18.63 -4.06 5.10
CA THR A 100 -19.65 -4.93 4.52
C THR A 100 -19.15 -5.53 3.21
N ALA A 101 -19.74 -6.65 2.81
CA ALA A 101 -19.39 -7.30 1.56
C ALA A 101 -19.88 -6.50 0.36
N PHE A 102 -19.14 -6.60 -0.73
CA PHE A 102 -19.56 -6.14 -2.05
C PHE A 102 -19.24 -7.23 -3.06
N SER A 103 -19.96 -7.28 -4.16
CA SER A 103 -19.88 -8.44 -5.06
C SER A 103 -18.85 -8.29 -6.17
N ARG A 104 -18.49 -7.06 -6.54
CA ARG A 104 -17.59 -6.81 -7.67
C ARG A 104 -16.56 -5.76 -7.32
N LEU A 105 -15.32 -6.03 -7.71
CA LEU A 105 -14.21 -5.09 -7.59
C LEU A 105 -13.47 -5.05 -8.93
N VAL A 106 -13.39 -3.87 -9.52
CA VAL A 106 -12.62 -3.65 -10.74
C VAL A 106 -11.43 -2.78 -10.39
N VAL A 107 -10.22 -3.27 -10.63
CA VAL A 107 -8.99 -2.49 -10.43
C VAL A 107 -8.69 -1.81 -11.76
N GLU A 108 -8.90 -0.50 -11.82
CA GLU A 108 -8.68 0.27 -13.05
C GLU A 108 -7.21 0.64 -13.22
N GLU A 109 -6.55 1.00 -12.11
CA GLU A 109 -5.12 1.26 -12.09
C GLU A 109 -4.53 0.77 -10.78
N PHE A 110 -3.33 0.25 -10.85
CA PHE A 110 -2.59 -0.24 -9.69
C PHE A 110 -1.13 0.18 -9.84
N PHE A 111 -0.68 1.07 -8.97
CA PHE A 111 0.66 1.64 -9.02
C PHE A 111 1.37 1.41 -7.67
N VAL A 112 2.59 0.90 -7.73
CA VAL A 112 3.47 0.75 -6.57
C VAL A 112 4.88 1.13 -6.99
N GLN A 113 5.51 1.99 -6.20
CA GLN A 113 6.90 2.38 -6.45
C GLN A 113 7.62 2.60 -5.12
N ALA A 114 8.83 2.07 -5.02
CA ALA A 114 9.70 2.35 -3.88
C ALA A 114 10.03 3.83 -3.81
N VAL A 115 10.01 4.38 -2.60
CA VAL A 115 10.40 5.78 -2.39
C VAL A 115 11.92 5.88 -2.43
N GLU A 116 12.45 6.78 -3.27
CA GLU A 116 13.88 6.98 -3.42
C GLU A 116 14.40 7.99 -2.40
N GLN A 117 14.87 7.49 -1.27
CA GLN A 117 15.40 8.35 -0.22
C GLN A 117 16.77 8.94 -0.56
N GLU A 118 17.57 8.21 -1.32
CA GLU A 118 18.94 8.62 -1.63
C GLU A 118 19.02 9.85 -2.53
N ASN A 119 18.07 9.99 -3.45
CA ASN A 119 18.06 11.13 -4.35
C ASN A 119 17.92 12.45 -3.61
N ARG A 120 17.18 12.47 -2.52
CA ARG A 120 17.05 13.65 -1.69
C ARG A 120 18.36 14.01 -1.01
N SER A 121 19.07 13.02 -0.50
CA SER A 121 20.36 13.25 0.13
C SER A 121 21.39 13.80 -0.84
N GLN A 122 21.42 13.29 -2.05
CA GLN A 122 22.33 13.76 -3.10
C GLN A 122 22.02 15.19 -3.49
N GLN A 123 20.76 15.55 -3.63
CA GLN A 123 20.38 16.92 -3.98
C GLN A 123 20.79 17.91 -2.90
N VAL A 124 20.65 17.55 -1.66
CA VAL A 124 21.05 18.41 -0.54
C VAL A 124 22.56 18.60 -0.52
N SER A 125 23.32 17.56 -0.80
CA SER A 125 24.78 17.66 -0.76
C SER A 125 25.37 18.46 -1.91
N GLU A 126 24.65 18.61 -2.99
CA GLU A 126 25.08 19.42 -4.13
C GLU A 126 24.77 20.90 -3.95
N ALA A 127 23.87 21.21 -3.09
CA ALA A 127 23.49 22.57 -2.78
C ALA A 127 24.50 23.22 -1.84
#